data_c6e046bc1c7ff32b66cb1436f0eac41e
#
_entry.id   c6e046bc1c7ff32b66cb1436f0eac41e
#
_cell.length_a   1.000
_cell.length_b   1.000
_cell.length_c   1.000
_cell.angle_alpha   90.00
_cell.angle_beta   90.00
_cell.angle_gamma   90.00
#
_symmetry.space_group_name_H-M   'P 1'
#
loop_
_entity.id
_entity.type
_entity.pdbx_description
1 polymer ?
#
loop_
_entity_poly.entity_id
_entity_poly.type
_entity_poly.pdbx_seq_one_letter_code
_entity_poly.pdbx_strand_id
1 'polypeptide(L)'
;MKRRVVISGLGVVTSLSCKVDDLWSRVLAGESGIHPIRLFDVSDFKVTIGGDIYDWNPSDYIDPKELKRLDRFTQFAIVAATDAVADSGIDFSSMDSFRSGVILGSGIGGLSTIEEQMSRLMTKGPNRVSPLTIPKLMLNAAGGNISIKYGIRGPNYTVATACASATNALGLSLIHI
;
A
#
# COMPACT_ATOMS: atom_id res chain seq x y z
N MET A 1 -7.06 -25.92 23.09
CA MET A 1 -5.94 -24.95 23.21
C MET A 1 -6.23 -23.74 22.38
N LYS A 2 -6.04 -22.52 22.89
CA LYS A 2 -6.08 -21.31 22.05
C LYS A 2 -4.87 -21.32 21.10
N ARG A 3 -5.09 -21.12 19.80
CA ARG A 3 -4.00 -20.96 18.82
C ARG A 3 -3.19 -19.71 19.17
N ARG A 4 -1.87 -19.83 19.10
CA ARG A 4 -0.94 -18.70 19.27
C ARG A 4 -0.63 -18.11 17.92
N VAL A 5 -0.97 -16.84 17.71
CA VAL A 5 -0.69 -16.09 16.49
C VAL A 5 0.45 -15.12 16.79
N VAL A 6 1.39 -14.99 15.87
CA VAL A 6 2.57 -14.14 16.00
C VAL A 6 2.73 -13.26 14.74
N ILE A 7 3.37 -12.11 14.90
CA ILE A 7 3.89 -11.30 13.80
C ILE A 7 5.31 -11.79 13.54
N SER A 8 5.61 -12.23 12.33
CA SER A 8 6.89 -12.81 11.94
C SER A 8 7.78 -11.84 11.13
N GLY A 9 7.22 -10.77 10.59
CA GLY A 9 7.98 -9.77 9.84
C GLY A 9 7.22 -8.46 9.71
N LEU A 10 7.96 -7.38 9.56
CA LEU A 10 7.46 -6.02 9.47
C LEU A 10 8.00 -5.32 8.23
N GLY A 11 7.18 -4.46 7.62
CA GLY A 11 7.60 -3.57 6.54
C GLY A 11 6.77 -2.29 6.56
N VAL A 12 7.39 -1.17 6.25
CA VAL A 12 6.75 0.15 6.36
C VAL A 12 7.11 1.05 5.18
N VAL A 13 6.15 1.90 4.81
CA VAL A 13 6.37 3.06 3.94
C VAL A 13 5.58 4.21 4.55
N THR A 14 6.29 5.18 5.10
CA THR A 14 5.69 6.35 5.78
C THR A 14 6.41 7.63 5.39
N SER A 15 5.80 8.78 5.69
CA SER A 15 6.43 10.10 5.55
C SER A 15 7.63 10.32 6.47
N LEU A 16 7.79 9.48 7.49
CA LEU A 16 8.89 9.58 8.44
C LEU A 16 10.07 8.68 8.03
N SER A 17 9.79 7.46 7.61
CA SER A 17 10.80 6.50 7.12
C SER A 17 10.15 5.35 6.32
N CYS A 18 10.97 4.72 5.45
CA CYS A 18 10.65 3.47 4.77
C CYS A 18 11.45 2.28 5.33
N LYS A 19 12.05 2.42 6.52
CA LYS A 19 12.76 1.37 7.25
C LYS A 19 12.21 1.26 8.65
N VAL A 20 11.92 0.04 9.11
CA VAL A 20 11.26 -0.21 10.42
C VAL A 20 12.08 0.34 11.58
N ASP A 21 13.38 0.03 11.62
CA ASP A 21 14.26 0.45 12.72
C ASP A 21 14.45 1.97 12.77
N ASP A 22 14.60 2.61 11.60
CA ASP A 22 14.70 4.06 11.52
C ASP A 22 13.37 4.72 11.93
N LEU A 23 12.23 4.22 11.42
CA LEU A 23 10.91 4.68 11.83
C LEU A 23 10.76 4.61 13.35
N TRP A 24 11.11 3.47 13.94
CA TRP A 24 10.98 3.27 15.39
C TRP A 24 11.86 4.23 16.18
N SER A 25 13.11 4.41 15.77
CA SER A 25 14.06 5.33 16.40
C SER A 25 13.55 6.78 16.36
N ARG A 26 13.02 7.21 15.21
CA ARG A 26 12.48 8.57 15.03
C ARG A 26 11.19 8.79 15.80
N VAL A 27 10.33 7.78 15.87
CA VAL A 27 9.11 7.84 16.71
C VAL A 27 9.47 7.98 18.19
N LEU A 28 10.46 7.23 18.67
CA LEU A 28 10.96 7.35 20.05
C LEU A 28 11.59 8.71 20.34
N ALA A 29 12.22 9.32 19.34
CA ALA A 29 12.77 10.67 19.43
C ALA A 29 11.69 11.78 19.38
N GLY A 30 10.42 11.41 19.14
CA GLY A 30 9.31 12.37 19.03
C GLY A 30 9.33 13.16 17.70
N GLU A 31 10.00 12.66 16.66
CA GLU A 31 10.03 13.31 15.36
C GLU A 31 8.67 13.24 14.67
N SER A 32 8.34 14.28 13.91
CA SER A 32 7.10 14.36 13.13
C SER A 32 7.36 14.11 11.65
N GLY A 33 6.54 13.24 11.03
CA GLY A 33 6.48 13.08 9.58
C GLY A 33 5.55 14.08 8.88
N ILE A 34 5.00 15.05 9.63
CA ILE A 34 4.17 16.13 9.06
C ILE A 34 5.08 17.31 8.70
N HIS A 35 5.00 17.74 7.45
CA HIS A 35 5.82 18.82 6.88
C HIS A 35 5.03 19.59 5.82
N PRO A 36 5.55 20.72 5.27
CA PRO A 36 4.94 21.37 4.12
C PRO A 36 4.80 20.39 2.96
N ILE A 37 3.60 20.31 2.38
CA ILE A 37 3.29 19.41 1.25
C ILE A 37 4.13 19.81 0.03
N ARG A 38 4.74 18.82 -0.64
CA ARG A 38 5.63 18.99 -1.80
C ARG A 38 5.17 18.23 -3.03
N LEU A 39 4.22 17.31 -2.91
CA LEU A 39 3.72 16.48 -4.02
C LEU A 39 2.88 17.26 -5.03
N PHE A 40 2.23 18.34 -4.60
CA PHE A 40 1.41 19.20 -5.45
C PHE A 40 1.38 20.63 -4.93
N ASP A 41 0.91 21.55 -5.76
CA ASP A 41 0.76 22.95 -5.38
C ASP A 41 -0.39 23.12 -4.37
N VAL A 42 -0.07 23.69 -3.21
CA VAL A 42 -1.03 23.93 -2.12
C VAL A 42 -1.31 25.41 -1.89
N SER A 43 -0.90 26.30 -2.80
CA SER A 43 -1.04 27.77 -2.65
C SER A 43 -2.48 28.22 -2.42
N ASP A 44 -3.45 27.53 -3.02
CA ASP A 44 -4.89 27.84 -2.89
C ASP A 44 -5.56 27.11 -1.71
N PHE A 45 -4.82 26.30 -0.94
CA PHE A 45 -5.38 25.52 0.14
C PHE A 45 -5.20 26.21 1.50
N LYS A 46 -6.19 26.07 2.38
CA LYS A 46 -6.12 26.56 3.76
C LYS A 46 -5.13 25.78 4.62
N VAL A 47 -4.90 24.50 4.29
CA VAL A 47 -3.96 23.60 4.96
C VAL A 47 -2.85 23.26 3.98
N THR A 48 -1.62 23.55 4.35
CA THR A 48 -0.43 23.42 3.50
C THR A 48 0.57 22.40 4.04
N ILE A 49 0.22 21.70 5.13
CA ILE A 49 1.06 20.68 5.75
C ILE A 49 0.39 19.31 5.68
N GLY A 50 1.19 18.26 5.58
CA GLY A 50 0.72 16.87 5.52
C GLY A 50 1.88 15.90 5.65
N GLY A 51 1.56 14.61 5.66
CA GLY A 51 2.54 13.52 5.70
C GLY A 51 2.76 12.92 4.32
N ASP A 52 3.09 13.73 3.33
CA ASP A 52 3.37 13.24 1.97
C ASP A 52 4.76 12.59 1.87
N ILE A 53 4.87 11.59 1.00
CA ILE A 53 6.11 10.87 0.72
C ILE A 53 6.60 11.33 -0.66
N TYR A 54 7.26 12.47 -0.73
CA TYR A 54 7.57 13.17 -1.99
C TYR A 54 8.87 12.68 -2.67
N ASP A 55 9.85 12.21 -1.90
CA ASP A 55 11.20 11.83 -2.33
C ASP A 55 11.40 10.32 -2.51
N TRP A 56 10.31 9.55 -2.46
CA TRP A 56 10.37 8.11 -2.55
C TRP A 56 10.39 7.62 -4.01
N ASN A 57 11.36 6.76 -4.31
CA ASN A 57 11.52 6.14 -5.62
C ASN A 57 11.13 4.65 -5.59
N PRO A 58 10.00 4.25 -6.16
CA PRO A 58 9.56 2.86 -6.19
C PRO A 58 10.37 1.97 -7.14
N SER A 59 11.17 2.54 -8.03
CA SER A 59 11.97 1.78 -9.01
C SER A 59 13.05 0.92 -8.37
N ASP A 60 13.41 1.20 -7.12
CA ASP A 60 14.36 0.39 -6.34
C ASP A 60 13.76 -0.97 -5.93
N TYR A 61 12.42 -1.11 -5.97
CA TYR A 61 11.67 -2.28 -5.49
C TYR A 61 10.80 -2.94 -6.57
N ILE A 62 10.37 -2.17 -7.57
CA ILE A 62 9.36 -2.58 -8.56
C ILE A 62 9.87 -2.25 -9.96
N ASP A 63 9.78 -3.23 -10.86
CA ASP A 63 10.16 -3.02 -12.27
C ASP A 63 9.43 -1.79 -12.87
N PRO A 64 10.14 -0.89 -13.57
CA PRO A 64 9.54 0.30 -14.20
C PRO A 64 8.37 0.00 -15.16
N LYS A 65 8.31 -1.19 -15.76
CA LYS A 65 7.17 -1.59 -16.61
C LYS A 65 5.93 -1.91 -15.76
N GLU A 66 6.11 -2.49 -14.59
CA GLU A 66 5.03 -2.78 -13.66
C GLU A 66 4.50 -1.52 -13.01
N LEU A 67 5.37 -0.56 -12.67
CA LEU A 67 4.98 0.72 -12.05
C LEU A 67 3.89 1.45 -12.83
N LYS A 68 3.92 1.40 -14.17
CA LYS A 68 2.91 2.03 -15.02
C LYS A 68 1.48 1.47 -14.82
N ARG A 69 1.39 0.26 -14.29
CA ARG A 69 0.12 -0.46 -14.05
C ARG A 69 -0.39 -0.31 -12.61
N LEU A 70 0.38 0.31 -11.73
CA LEU A 70 0.11 0.41 -10.31
C LEU A 70 -0.21 1.87 -9.93
N ASP A 71 -1.22 2.07 -9.09
CA ASP A 71 -1.40 3.32 -8.37
C ASP A 71 -0.41 3.38 -7.20
N ARG A 72 -0.14 4.58 -6.71
CA ARG A 72 0.84 4.83 -5.66
C ARG A 72 0.56 4.05 -4.37
N PHE A 73 -0.70 3.95 -3.95
CA PHE A 73 -1.05 3.15 -2.76
C PHE A 73 -0.69 1.67 -2.90
N THR A 74 -0.86 1.11 -4.11
CA THR A 74 -0.46 -0.26 -4.42
C THR A 74 1.05 -0.42 -4.39
N GLN A 75 1.80 0.57 -4.88
CA GLN A 75 3.27 0.57 -4.80
C GLN A 75 3.75 0.54 -3.36
N PHE A 76 3.17 1.37 -2.48
CA PHE A 76 3.47 1.36 -1.03
C PHE A 76 3.21 -0.01 -0.40
N ALA A 77 2.05 -0.60 -0.70
CA ALA A 77 1.68 -1.90 -0.17
C ALA A 77 2.63 -3.03 -0.62
N ILE A 78 3.04 -3.03 -1.90
CA ILE A 78 3.99 -4.01 -2.44
C ILE A 78 5.36 -3.87 -1.78
N VAL A 79 5.86 -2.65 -1.60
CA VAL A 79 7.17 -2.41 -0.96
C VAL A 79 7.14 -2.83 0.50
N ALA A 80 6.14 -2.38 1.27
CA ALA A 80 6.00 -2.79 2.66
C ALA A 80 5.85 -4.32 2.81
N ALA A 81 5.07 -4.96 1.92
CA ALA A 81 4.95 -6.42 1.92
C ALA A 81 6.27 -7.12 1.58
N THR A 82 7.05 -6.55 0.64
CA THR A 82 8.36 -7.10 0.26
C THR A 82 9.33 -7.07 1.45
N ASP A 83 9.40 -5.95 2.16
CA ASP A 83 10.25 -5.80 3.33
C ASP A 83 9.78 -6.73 4.48
N ALA A 84 8.46 -6.84 4.71
CA ALA A 84 7.91 -7.75 5.72
C ALA A 84 8.20 -9.24 5.42
N VAL A 85 8.11 -9.65 4.16
CA VAL A 85 8.45 -11.02 3.73
C VAL A 85 9.94 -11.28 3.92
N ALA A 86 10.80 -10.33 3.55
CA ALA A 86 12.25 -10.44 3.75
C ALA A 86 12.61 -10.53 5.24
N ASP A 87 12.00 -9.69 6.08
CA ASP A 87 12.22 -9.68 7.52
C ASP A 87 11.76 -10.99 8.19
N SER A 88 10.63 -11.56 7.74
CA SER A 88 10.11 -12.82 8.26
C SER A 88 10.94 -14.06 7.90
N GLY A 89 11.74 -13.99 6.83
CA GLY A 89 12.43 -15.13 6.24
C GLY A 89 11.51 -16.18 5.61
N ILE A 90 10.24 -15.88 5.39
CA ILE A 90 9.27 -16.81 4.78
C ILE A 90 9.55 -16.98 3.28
N ASP A 91 9.65 -18.22 2.84
CA ASP A 91 9.66 -18.59 1.42
C ASP A 91 8.30 -19.16 1.00
N PHE A 92 7.48 -18.34 0.35
CA PHE A 92 6.16 -18.76 -0.15
C PHE A 92 6.23 -19.83 -1.24
N SER A 93 7.37 -19.98 -1.93
CA SER A 93 7.51 -21.01 -2.97
C SER A 93 7.57 -22.43 -2.38
N SER A 94 7.97 -22.56 -1.14
CA SER A 94 8.04 -23.82 -0.39
C SER A 94 6.77 -24.16 0.39
N MET A 95 5.78 -23.26 0.41
CA MET A 95 4.55 -23.40 1.19
C MET A 95 3.34 -23.80 0.34
N ASP A 96 2.32 -24.37 0.98
CA ASP A 96 1.01 -24.55 0.35
C ASP A 96 0.37 -23.16 0.09
N SER A 97 0.30 -22.79 -1.17
CA SER A 97 -0.20 -21.47 -1.62
C SER A 97 -1.66 -21.22 -1.23
N PHE A 98 -2.47 -22.26 -1.01
CA PHE A 98 -3.86 -22.13 -0.57
C PHE A 98 -4.00 -21.86 0.93
N ARG A 99 -2.94 -22.09 1.71
CA ARG A 99 -2.90 -21.80 3.13
C ARG A 99 -2.32 -20.42 3.47
N SER A 100 -1.92 -19.68 2.46
CA SER A 100 -1.43 -18.31 2.60
C SER A 100 -2.45 -17.36 2.00
N GLY A 101 -2.69 -16.22 2.64
CA GLY A 101 -3.66 -15.22 2.20
C GLY A 101 -3.13 -13.80 2.33
N VAL A 102 -3.86 -12.85 1.75
CA VAL A 102 -3.59 -11.42 1.87
C VAL A 102 -4.84 -10.72 2.39
N ILE A 103 -4.73 -10.08 3.53
CA ILE A 103 -5.79 -9.26 4.09
C ILE A 103 -5.25 -7.85 4.26
N LEU A 104 -5.82 -6.90 3.53
CA LEU A 104 -5.38 -5.52 3.45
C LEU A 104 -6.46 -4.58 3.98
N GLY A 105 -6.04 -3.48 4.59
CA GLY A 105 -6.92 -2.36 4.93
C GLY A 105 -6.62 -1.16 4.05
N SER A 106 -7.63 -0.61 3.36
CA SER A 106 -7.49 0.62 2.57
C SER A 106 -8.79 1.42 2.60
N GLY A 107 -8.70 2.70 2.93
CA GLY A 107 -9.88 3.56 3.03
C GLY A 107 -10.46 3.99 1.67
N ILE A 108 -9.62 4.21 0.65
CA ILE A 108 -10.04 4.86 -0.61
C ILE A 108 -9.48 4.13 -1.84
N GLY A 109 -8.27 3.56 -1.77
CA GLY A 109 -7.59 3.01 -2.95
C GLY A 109 -6.89 4.09 -3.78
N GLY A 110 -6.98 4.00 -5.11
CA GLY A 110 -6.22 4.81 -6.06
C GLY A 110 -6.82 6.18 -6.35
N LEU A 111 -6.86 7.08 -5.36
CA LEU A 111 -7.39 8.43 -5.53
C LEU A 111 -6.62 9.24 -6.58
N SER A 112 -5.30 9.11 -6.63
CA SER A 112 -4.46 9.79 -7.63
C SER A 112 -4.80 9.35 -9.06
N THR A 113 -5.10 8.08 -9.27
CA THR A 113 -5.57 7.56 -10.57
C THR A 113 -6.92 8.15 -10.94
N ILE A 114 -7.86 8.27 -9.98
CA ILE A 114 -9.19 8.87 -10.23
C ILE A 114 -9.03 10.31 -10.68
N GLU A 115 -8.27 11.11 -9.96
CA GLU A 115 -8.03 12.53 -10.26
C GLU A 115 -7.40 12.70 -11.66
N GLU A 116 -6.32 11.97 -11.95
CA GLU A 116 -5.64 12.01 -13.24
C GLU A 116 -6.59 11.65 -14.40
N GLN A 117 -7.33 10.55 -14.25
CA GLN A 117 -8.19 10.08 -15.34
C GLN A 117 -9.45 10.95 -15.50
N MET A 118 -9.97 11.55 -14.44
CA MET A 118 -11.05 12.52 -14.51
C MET A 118 -10.57 13.81 -15.23
N SER A 119 -9.40 14.31 -14.90
CA SER A 119 -8.78 15.44 -15.60
C SER A 119 -8.60 15.15 -17.08
N ARG A 120 -8.14 13.94 -17.44
CA ARG A 120 -8.00 13.50 -18.84
C ARG A 120 -9.34 13.44 -19.56
N LEU A 121 -10.37 12.90 -18.91
CA LEU A 121 -11.72 12.84 -19.45
C LEU A 121 -12.25 14.24 -19.79
N MET A 122 -12.11 15.18 -18.85
CA MET A 122 -12.64 16.54 -19.00
C MET A 122 -11.86 17.38 -20.01
N THR A 123 -10.54 17.20 -20.12
CA THR A 123 -9.67 18.02 -20.97
C THR A 123 -9.39 17.42 -22.34
N LYS A 124 -9.38 16.08 -22.48
CA LYS A 124 -8.95 15.36 -23.69
C LYS A 124 -10.00 14.39 -24.24
N GLY A 125 -11.14 14.26 -23.56
CA GLY A 125 -12.25 13.43 -23.98
C GLY A 125 -12.09 11.93 -23.63
N PRO A 126 -13.16 11.13 -23.83
CA PRO A 126 -13.25 9.73 -23.37
C PRO A 126 -12.19 8.81 -23.99
N ASN A 127 -11.77 9.05 -25.23
CA ASN A 127 -10.78 8.23 -25.92
C ASN A 127 -9.37 8.33 -25.32
N ARG A 128 -9.15 9.21 -24.37
CA ARG A 128 -7.86 9.40 -23.67
C ARG A 128 -7.84 8.86 -22.26
N VAL A 129 -8.96 8.35 -21.77
CA VAL A 129 -9.03 7.65 -20.47
C VAL A 129 -8.33 6.29 -20.59
N SER A 130 -7.51 5.97 -19.62
CA SER A 130 -6.76 4.71 -19.62
C SER A 130 -7.67 3.49 -19.38
N PRO A 131 -7.55 2.40 -20.14
CA PRO A 131 -8.25 1.15 -19.83
C PRO A 131 -7.80 0.52 -18.50
N LEU A 132 -6.63 0.93 -17.98
CA LEU A 132 -6.12 0.49 -16.68
C LEU A 132 -6.68 1.31 -15.51
N THR A 133 -7.58 2.27 -15.75
CA THR A 133 -8.15 3.10 -14.69
C THR A 133 -8.75 2.25 -13.57
N ILE A 134 -9.66 1.36 -13.90
CA ILE A 134 -10.33 0.50 -12.89
C ILE A 134 -9.33 -0.45 -12.21
N PRO A 135 -8.51 -1.24 -12.91
CA PRO A 135 -7.54 -2.11 -12.26
C PRO A 135 -6.57 -1.39 -11.31
N LYS A 136 -6.24 -0.12 -11.58
CA LYS A 136 -5.33 0.68 -10.75
C LYS A 136 -6.02 1.23 -9.50
N LEU A 137 -7.26 1.72 -9.63
CA LEU A 137 -7.93 2.45 -8.55
C LEU A 137 -8.61 1.57 -7.51
N MET A 138 -8.98 0.33 -7.86
CA MET A 138 -9.73 -0.55 -6.96
C MET A 138 -8.98 -0.79 -5.65
N LEU A 139 -9.71 -0.75 -4.53
CA LEU A 139 -9.19 -1.00 -3.18
C LEU A 139 -8.41 -2.31 -3.07
N ASN A 140 -8.89 -3.36 -3.72
CA ASN A 140 -8.28 -4.68 -3.70
C ASN A 140 -7.10 -4.87 -4.68
N ALA A 141 -6.76 -3.85 -5.47
CA ALA A 141 -5.64 -3.92 -6.41
C ALA A 141 -4.32 -4.24 -5.69
N ALA A 142 -4.09 -3.64 -4.54
CA ALA A 142 -2.88 -3.88 -3.76
C ALA A 142 -2.78 -5.34 -3.26
N GLY A 143 -3.84 -5.87 -2.67
CA GLY A 143 -3.89 -7.28 -2.23
C GLY A 143 -3.73 -8.27 -3.38
N GLY A 144 -4.39 -8.00 -4.52
CA GLY A 144 -4.26 -8.80 -5.73
C GLY A 144 -2.82 -8.84 -6.27
N ASN A 145 -2.15 -7.69 -6.36
CA ASN A 145 -0.77 -7.63 -6.83
C ASN A 145 0.22 -8.31 -5.88
N ILE A 146 0.02 -8.21 -4.56
CA ILE A 146 0.83 -8.94 -3.57
C ILE A 146 0.64 -10.46 -3.76
N SER A 147 -0.62 -10.92 -3.90
CA SER A 147 -0.90 -12.34 -4.16
C SER A 147 -0.23 -12.86 -5.43
N ILE A 148 -0.27 -12.09 -6.51
CA ILE A 148 0.39 -12.43 -7.78
C ILE A 148 1.91 -12.52 -7.57
N LYS A 149 2.52 -11.53 -6.90
CA LYS A 149 3.96 -11.46 -6.66
C LYS A 149 4.49 -12.69 -5.93
N TYR A 150 3.75 -13.19 -4.95
CA TYR A 150 4.18 -14.31 -4.08
C TYR A 150 3.47 -15.65 -4.39
N GLY A 151 2.65 -15.71 -5.42
CA GLY A 151 1.92 -16.93 -5.77
C GLY A 151 0.88 -17.37 -4.73
N ILE A 152 0.39 -16.45 -3.90
CA ILE A 152 -0.59 -16.71 -2.84
C ILE A 152 -1.96 -16.94 -3.45
N ARG A 153 -2.64 -18.05 -3.07
CA ARG A 153 -3.93 -18.49 -3.63
C ARG A 153 -5.03 -18.67 -2.57
N GLY A 154 -4.73 -18.44 -1.33
CA GLY A 154 -5.72 -18.45 -0.24
C GLY A 154 -6.56 -17.18 -0.20
N PRO A 155 -7.19 -16.87 0.94
CA PRO A 155 -8.07 -15.71 1.08
C PRO A 155 -7.39 -14.40 0.69
N ASN A 156 -8.10 -13.59 -0.11
CA ASN A 156 -7.64 -12.26 -0.49
C ASN A 156 -8.78 -11.26 -0.28
N TYR A 157 -8.67 -10.46 0.77
CA TYR A 157 -9.69 -9.51 1.15
C TYR A 157 -9.11 -8.11 1.35
N THR A 158 -9.92 -7.11 0.99
CA THR A 158 -9.62 -5.73 1.34
C THR A 158 -10.77 -5.16 2.15
N VAL A 159 -10.44 -4.64 3.33
CA VAL A 159 -11.39 -4.06 4.28
C VAL A 159 -11.32 -2.54 4.18
N ALA A 160 -12.48 -1.89 4.09
CA ALA A 160 -12.59 -0.44 4.03
C ALA A 160 -13.45 0.08 5.20
N THR A 161 -12.80 0.63 6.20
CA THR A 161 -13.41 1.24 7.40
C THR A 161 -12.69 2.55 7.76
N ALA A 162 -12.43 3.38 6.74
CA ALA A 162 -11.70 4.64 6.87
C ALA A 162 -10.36 4.45 7.62
N CYS A 163 -10.06 5.26 8.63
CA CYS A 163 -8.81 5.19 9.40
C CYS A 163 -8.63 3.87 10.17
N ALA A 164 -9.71 3.12 10.44
CA ALA A 164 -9.68 1.83 11.13
C ALA A 164 -9.43 0.63 10.19
N SER A 165 -9.27 0.84 8.87
CA SER A 165 -9.15 -0.25 7.89
C SER A 165 -8.03 -1.23 8.23
N ALA A 166 -6.85 -0.74 8.60
CA ALA A 166 -5.70 -1.59 8.93
C ALA A 166 -5.96 -2.44 10.19
N THR A 167 -6.56 -1.85 11.23
CA THR A 167 -6.91 -2.57 12.46
C THR A 167 -7.95 -3.66 12.20
N ASN A 168 -8.96 -3.37 11.37
CA ASN A 168 -9.95 -4.36 10.97
C ASN A 168 -9.34 -5.48 10.11
N ALA A 169 -8.38 -5.16 9.23
CA ALA A 169 -7.66 -6.17 8.46
C ALA A 169 -6.88 -7.13 9.37
N LEU A 170 -6.20 -6.61 10.40
CA LEU A 170 -5.53 -7.43 11.41
C LEU A 170 -6.53 -8.33 12.17
N GLY A 171 -7.66 -7.77 12.62
CA GLY A 171 -8.71 -8.54 13.28
C GLY A 171 -9.27 -9.67 12.41
N LEU A 172 -9.53 -9.38 11.13
CA LEU A 172 -10.01 -10.37 10.16
C LEU A 172 -8.96 -11.45 9.89
N SER A 173 -7.67 -11.10 9.82
CA SER A 173 -6.59 -12.07 9.65
C SER A 173 -6.51 -13.05 10.82
N LEU A 174 -6.69 -12.57 12.05
CA LEU A 174 -6.74 -13.43 13.25
C LEU A 174 -7.88 -14.46 13.19
N ILE A 175 -9.04 -14.10 12.65
CA ILE A 175 -10.18 -15.01 12.48
C ILE A 175 -9.82 -16.14 11.51
N HIS A 176 -9.15 -15.82 10.38
CA HIS A 176 -8.73 -16.82 9.41
C HIS A 176 -7.61 -17.75 9.90
N ILE A 177 -6.74 -17.27 10.74
CA ILE A 177 -5.67 -18.07 11.35
C ILE A 177 -6.22 -18.98 12.45
#